data_7b2baa9aeec5d00c31000cc9a62a9467
#
_entry.id   7b2baa9aeec5d00c31000cc9a62a9467
#
_cell.length_a   1.000
_cell.length_b   1.000
_cell.length_c   1.000
_cell.angle_alpha   90.00
_cell.angle_beta   90.00
_cell.angle_gamma   90.00
#
_symmetry.space_group_name_H-M   'P 1'
#
loop_
_entity.id
_entity.type
_entity.pdbx_description
1 polymer ?
#
loop_
_entity_poly.entity_id
_entity_poly.type
_entity_poly.pdbx_seq_one_letter_code
_entity_poly.pdbx_strand_id
1 'polypeptide(L)'
;LELAVLCHVEDWRNPKETEDEKRRADQWIEFLSHFPETIYLLVQMPGDDRSNLVERQQNLLKCVNEIAKRAVDKGIECSYHPNSPEGSVYRTRDDYRILLDGLDGKLIGYTPDVGHIARVDMDPLSIIKEYRDQINLVHYKDMFKDGSWAPTGEGIIDLPGITQYLLDSAYEGWIVMEDECDQAITDPDGVTLKDGDYIKNELKPLLNRSN
;
A
#
# COMPACT_ATOMS: atom_id res chain seq x y z
N LEU A 1 -17.31 12.29 -6.65
CA LEU A 1 -16.00 11.66 -6.49
C LEU A 1 -15.54 11.86 -5.05
N GLU A 2 -15.07 10.81 -4.43
CA GLU A 2 -14.45 10.82 -3.11
C GLU A 2 -12.93 10.67 -3.27
N LEU A 3 -12.16 11.31 -2.42
CA LEU A 3 -10.71 11.14 -2.36
C LEU A 3 -10.40 9.98 -1.40
N ALA A 4 -10.14 8.78 -1.93
CA ALA A 4 -9.92 7.59 -1.12
C ALA A 4 -8.55 7.61 -0.40
N VAL A 5 -7.51 8.05 -1.10
CA VAL A 5 -6.13 7.98 -0.62
C VAL A 5 -5.29 9.12 -1.18
N LEU A 6 -4.35 9.63 -0.37
CA LEU A 6 -3.27 10.51 -0.82
C LEU A 6 -1.94 9.85 -0.49
N CYS A 7 -1.15 9.56 -1.53
CA CYS A 7 0.15 8.93 -1.41
C CYS A 7 1.26 9.98 -1.19
N HIS A 8 2.06 9.77 -0.15
CA HIS A 8 3.23 10.59 0.17
C HIS A 8 4.49 9.72 0.18
N VAL A 9 5.41 9.99 -0.74
CA VAL A 9 6.66 9.24 -0.91
C VAL A 9 7.82 10.06 -0.40
N GLU A 10 8.60 9.51 0.53
CA GLU A 10 9.79 10.15 1.10
C GLU A 10 10.89 9.14 1.42
N ASP A 11 12.06 9.65 1.77
CA ASP A 11 13.24 8.83 1.98
C ASP A 11 13.36 8.28 3.42
N TRP A 12 13.07 9.11 4.42
CA TRP A 12 13.11 8.80 5.87
C TRP A 12 14.35 8.00 6.31
N ARG A 13 15.52 8.37 5.79
CA ARG A 13 16.80 7.69 6.10
C ARG A 13 17.38 8.05 7.44
N ASN A 14 16.99 9.21 7.98
CA ASN A 14 17.56 9.76 9.20
C ASN A 14 16.74 9.33 10.43
N PRO A 15 17.33 9.37 11.64
CA PRO A 15 16.62 9.03 12.89
C PRO A 15 15.42 9.91 13.20
N LYS A 16 15.28 11.02 12.48
CA LYS A 16 14.16 11.97 12.50
C LYS A 16 13.96 12.48 11.09
N GLU A 17 12.74 12.91 10.80
CA GLU A 17 12.46 13.66 9.57
C GLU A 17 13.43 14.85 9.44
N THR A 18 13.94 15.07 8.24
CA THR A 18 14.59 16.34 7.91
C THR A 18 13.56 17.47 7.97
N GLU A 19 14.02 18.74 8.06
CA GLU A 19 13.11 19.88 8.06
C GLU A 19 12.21 19.93 6.82
N ASP A 20 12.74 19.49 5.67
CA ASP A 20 11.98 19.45 4.42
C ASP A 20 10.96 18.32 4.39
N GLU A 21 11.30 17.10 4.84
CA GLU A 21 10.37 16.00 4.97
C GLU A 21 9.24 16.36 5.93
N LYS A 22 9.58 16.91 7.10
CA LYS A 22 8.61 17.35 8.09
C LYS A 22 7.68 18.44 7.52
N ARG A 23 8.21 19.42 6.84
CA ARG A 23 7.41 20.49 6.23
C ARG A 23 6.43 19.94 5.19
N ARG A 24 6.86 18.98 4.34
CA ARG A 24 5.97 18.34 3.36
C ARG A 24 4.89 17.51 4.04
N ALA A 25 5.26 16.71 5.04
CA ALA A 25 4.29 15.93 5.80
C ALA A 25 3.24 16.83 6.47
N ASP A 26 3.67 17.91 7.13
CA ASP A 26 2.77 18.86 7.79
C ASP A 26 1.84 19.59 6.78
N GLN A 27 2.33 19.87 5.54
CA GLN A 27 1.50 20.43 4.46
C GLN A 27 0.43 19.45 4.00
N TRP A 28 0.76 18.16 3.85
CA TRP A 28 -0.21 17.14 3.49
C TRP A 28 -1.23 16.87 4.61
N ILE A 29 -0.80 16.86 5.85
CA ILE A 29 -1.69 16.74 7.02
C ILE A 29 -2.67 17.92 7.06
N GLU A 30 -2.19 19.14 6.85
CA GLU A 30 -3.09 20.32 6.79
C GLU A 30 -4.08 20.21 5.62
N PHE A 31 -3.62 19.82 4.43
CA PHE A 31 -4.50 19.61 3.27
C PHE A 31 -5.56 18.53 3.57
N LEU A 32 -5.15 17.38 4.10
CA LEU A 32 -6.04 16.25 4.40
C LEU A 32 -7.02 16.55 5.54
N SER A 33 -6.73 17.51 6.41
CA SER A 33 -7.69 17.93 7.44
C SER A 33 -9.02 18.44 6.87
N HIS A 34 -9.04 18.80 5.58
CA HIS A 34 -10.26 19.16 4.84
C HIS A 34 -10.95 17.95 4.16
N PHE A 35 -10.32 16.75 4.22
CA PHE A 35 -10.81 15.50 3.61
C PHE A 35 -10.72 14.35 4.64
N PRO A 36 -11.55 14.35 5.70
CA PRO A 36 -11.36 13.48 6.87
C PRO A 36 -11.49 11.98 6.59
N GLU A 37 -12.08 11.60 5.45
CA GLU A 37 -12.27 10.20 5.05
C GLU A 37 -11.16 9.70 4.12
N THR A 38 -10.15 10.53 3.83
CA THR A 38 -9.02 10.18 2.96
C THR A 38 -7.91 9.56 3.79
N ILE A 39 -7.44 8.40 3.37
CA ILE A 39 -6.28 7.73 4.00
C ILE A 39 -4.99 8.43 3.56
N TYR A 40 -4.16 8.79 4.54
CA TYR A 40 -2.81 9.29 4.30
C TYR A 40 -1.84 8.11 4.17
N LEU A 41 -1.48 7.78 2.93
CA LEU A 41 -0.62 6.64 2.60
C LEU A 41 0.85 7.07 2.58
N LEU A 42 1.65 6.47 3.45
CA LEU A 42 3.08 6.70 3.56
C LEU A 42 3.84 5.60 2.82
N VAL A 43 4.72 5.99 1.91
CA VAL A 43 5.52 5.08 1.09
C VAL A 43 6.99 5.51 1.13
N GLN A 44 7.90 4.57 1.38
CA GLN A 44 9.32 4.89 1.30
C GLN A 44 9.81 4.89 -0.14
N MET A 45 10.57 5.91 -0.52
CA MET A 45 11.37 5.89 -1.74
C MET A 45 12.43 4.79 -1.63
N PRO A 46 12.49 3.81 -2.55
CA PRO A 46 13.51 2.77 -2.51
C PRO A 46 14.89 3.37 -2.69
N GLY A 47 15.88 2.87 -1.94
CA GLY A 47 17.27 3.23 -2.16
C GLY A 47 17.89 2.45 -3.32
N ASP A 48 19.17 2.75 -3.64
CA ASP A 48 19.94 2.03 -4.65
C ASP A 48 20.34 0.62 -4.17
N ASP A 49 20.45 0.44 -2.84
CA ASP A 49 20.84 -0.80 -2.20
C ASP A 49 20.20 -0.96 -0.80
N ARG A 50 20.55 -2.03 -0.13
CA ARG A 50 20.11 -2.34 1.24
C ARG A 50 21.25 -2.19 2.28
N SER A 51 22.25 -1.36 2.02
CA SER A 51 23.28 -1.03 3.00
C SER A 51 22.67 -0.39 4.26
N ASN A 52 23.27 -0.65 5.43
CA ASN A 52 22.79 -0.18 6.72
C ASN A 52 21.29 -0.50 6.99
N LEU A 53 20.84 -1.67 6.51
CA LEU A 53 19.43 -2.06 6.49
C LEU A 53 18.74 -1.85 7.83
N VAL A 54 19.30 -2.40 8.92
CA VAL A 54 18.69 -2.34 10.25
C VAL A 54 18.49 -0.89 10.72
N GLU A 55 19.51 -0.04 10.52
CA GLU A 55 19.43 1.37 10.88
C GLU A 55 18.34 2.08 10.05
N ARG A 56 18.32 1.84 8.74
CA ARG A 56 17.32 2.45 7.84
C ARG A 56 15.90 1.99 8.16
N GLN A 57 15.69 0.72 8.48
CA GLN A 57 14.40 0.20 8.94
C GLN A 57 13.94 0.90 10.23
N GLN A 58 14.83 1.04 11.21
CA GLN A 58 14.51 1.71 12.46
C GLN A 58 14.23 3.20 12.29
N ASN A 59 14.97 3.89 11.42
CA ASN A 59 14.78 5.31 11.16
C ASN A 59 13.45 5.56 10.47
N LEU A 60 13.12 4.75 9.47
CA LEU A 60 11.82 4.82 8.79
C LEU A 60 10.66 4.63 9.78
N LEU A 61 10.69 3.58 10.60
CA LEU A 61 9.64 3.32 11.60
C LEU A 61 9.45 4.52 12.55
N LYS A 62 10.54 5.14 13.00
CA LYS A 62 10.44 6.34 13.84
C LYS A 62 9.75 7.49 13.11
N CYS A 63 10.16 7.76 11.87
CA CYS A 63 9.58 8.86 11.09
C CYS A 63 8.10 8.62 10.80
N VAL A 64 7.72 7.44 10.31
CA VAL A 64 6.31 7.19 9.94
C VAL A 64 5.38 7.16 11.15
N ASN A 65 5.81 6.61 12.29
CA ASN A 65 5.02 6.64 13.52
C ASN A 65 4.83 8.08 14.05
N GLU A 66 5.85 8.95 13.95
CA GLU A 66 5.74 10.36 14.32
C GLU A 66 4.84 11.15 13.37
N ILE A 67 4.90 10.87 12.05
CA ILE A 67 3.99 11.45 11.07
C ILE A 67 2.55 11.02 11.38
N ALA A 68 2.32 9.72 11.57
CA ALA A 68 1.01 9.17 11.86
C ALA A 68 0.40 9.77 13.13
N LYS A 69 1.20 9.97 14.17
CA LYS A 69 0.76 10.64 15.38
C LYS A 69 0.23 12.06 15.11
N ARG A 70 0.97 12.84 14.33
CA ARG A 70 0.54 14.21 13.97
C ARG A 70 -0.73 14.20 13.11
N ALA A 71 -0.86 13.22 12.23
CA ALA A 71 -2.03 13.06 11.37
C ALA A 71 -3.28 12.65 12.17
N VAL A 72 -3.14 11.68 13.08
CA VAL A 72 -4.23 11.22 13.96
C VAL A 72 -4.70 12.34 14.90
N ASP A 73 -3.80 13.21 15.40
CA ASP A 73 -4.16 14.40 16.18
C ASP A 73 -5.04 15.40 15.38
N LYS A 74 -5.08 15.27 14.04
CA LYS A 74 -5.97 16.01 13.12
C LYS A 74 -7.17 15.20 12.62
N GLY A 75 -7.36 13.98 13.13
CA GLY A 75 -8.44 13.07 12.72
C GLY A 75 -8.21 12.39 11.36
N ILE A 76 -6.97 12.31 10.89
CA ILE A 76 -6.59 11.70 9.62
C ILE A 76 -6.12 10.27 9.85
N GLU A 77 -6.71 9.32 9.15
CA GLU A 77 -6.29 7.92 9.14
C GLU A 77 -5.01 7.74 8.29
N CYS A 78 -4.05 6.98 8.81
CA CYS A 78 -2.78 6.71 8.15
C CYS A 78 -2.65 5.23 7.75
N SER A 79 -1.90 4.98 6.68
CA SER A 79 -1.48 3.64 6.27
C SER A 79 -0.05 3.65 5.78
N TYR A 80 0.67 2.54 5.94
CA TYR A 80 2.00 2.36 5.38
C TYR A 80 2.01 1.29 4.30
N HIS A 81 2.67 1.59 3.17
CA HIS A 81 2.76 0.74 1.99
C HIS A 81 4.23 0.37 1.71
N PRO A 82 4.65 -0.90 1.95
CA PRO A 82 5.94 -1.40 1.55
C PRO A 82 5.97 -1.70 0.04
N ASN A 83 7.12 -1.49 -0.59
CA ASN A 83 7.32 -1.73 -2.01
C ASN A 83 8.42 -2.77 -2.28
N SER A 84 8.59 -3.22 -3.54
CA SER A 84 9.44 -4.35 -3.91
C SER A 84 10.77 -4.06 -4.61
N PRO A 85 11.16 -2.83 -5.02
CA PRO A 85 12.47 -2.58 -5.62
C PRO A 85 13.62 -3.12 -4.77
N GLU A 86 14.77 -3.44 -5.40
CA GLU A 86 15.89 -4.11 -4.71
C GLU A 86 16.45 -3.32 -3.53
N GLY A 87 16.42 -1.99 -3.59
CA GLY A 87 16.86 -1.11 -2.53
C GLY A 87 15.83 -0.87 -1.41
N SER A 88 14.61 -1.44 -1.49
CA SER A 88 13.59 -1.28 -0.46
C SER A 88 13.98 -1.96 0.84
N VAL A 89 13.75 -1.26 1.96
CA VAL A 89 14.15 -1.78 3.27
C VAL A 89 13.15 -2.79 3.83
N TYR A 90 11.92 -2.83 3.30
CA TYR A 90 10.89 -3.78 3.69
C TYR A 90 10.36 -4.52 2.46
N ARG A 91 11.07 -5.60 2.06
CA ARG A 91 10.71 -6.38 0.87
C ARG A 91 10.71 -7.90 1.08
N THR A 92 11.30 -8.41 2.14
CA THR A 92 11.30 -9.84 2.46
C THR A 92 10.29 -10.14 3.56
N ARG A 93 9.98 -11.42 3.77
CA ARG A 93 9.07 -11.83 4.84
C ARG A 93 9.57 -11.42 6.23
N ASP A 94 10.88 -11.52 6.48
CA ASP A 94 11.45 -11.07 7.75
C ASP A 94 11.39 -9.55 7.90
N ASP A 95 11.57 -8.79 6.80
CA ASP A 95 11.39 -7.34 6.82
C ASP A 95 9.93 -6.95 7.12
N TYR A 96 8.95 -7.66 6.55
CA TYR A 96 7.52 -7.40 6.81
C TYR A 96 7.19 -7.62 8.29
N ARG A 97 7.78 -8.64 8.92
CA ARG A 97 7.62 -8.86 10.35
C ARG A 97 8.17 -7.71 11.18
N ILE A 98 9.39 -7.23 10.84
CA ILE A 98 10.00 -6.07 11.51
C ILE A 98 9.15 -4.82 11.31
N LEU A 99 8.64 -4.59 10.10
CA LEU A 99 7.75 -3.47 9.79
C LEU A 99 6.48 -3.51 10.62
N LEU A 100 5.73 -4.62 10.52
CA LEU A 100 4.38 -4.72 11.09
C LEU A 100 4.38 -4.86 12.62
N ASP A 101 5.46 -5.39 13.20
CA ASP A 101 5.70 -5.33 14.64
C ASP A 101 6.14 -3.93 15.11
N GLY A 102 6.73 -3.12 14.24
CA GLY A 102 7.28 -1.79 14.56
C GLY A 102 6.34 -0.61 14.27
N LEU A 103 5.31 -0.79 13.46
CA LEU A 103 4.25 0.21 13.29
C LEU A 103 3.41 0.31 14.57
N ASP A 104 3.09 1.54 15.00
CA ASP A 104 2.11 1.73 16.08
C ASP A 104 0.70 1.51 15.52
N GLY A 105 0.18 0.30 15.66
CA GLY A 105 -1.12 -0.09 15.13
C GLY A 105 -2.33 0.69 15.68
N LYS A 106 -2.12 1.61 16.63
CA LYS A 106 -3.14 2.57 17.06
C LYS A 106 -3.14 3.84 16.23
N LEU A 107 -2.05 4.10 15.51
CA LEU A 107 -1.82 5.33 14.76
C LEU A 107 -1.79 5.11 13.25
N ILE A 108 -1.32 3.93 12.81
CA ILE A 108 -1.09 3.67 11.40
C ILE A 108 -1.42 2.23 11.05
N GLY A 109 -2.21 2.05 10.00
CA GLY A 109 -2.52 0.75 9.42
C GLY A 109 -1.48 0.28 8.40
N TYR A 110 -1.79 -0.82 7.77
CA TYR A 110 -0.96 -1.45 6.75
C TYR A 110 -1.72 -1.54 5.41
N THR A 111 -1.04 -1.18 4.33
CA THR A 111 -1.51 -1.34 2.96
C THR A 111 -0.71 -2.44 2.26
N PRO A 112 -1.23 -3.68 2.18
CA PRO A 112 -0.68 -4.66 1.26
C PRO A 112 -0.90 -4.23 -0.19
N ASP A 113 0.18 -4.15 -0.96
CA ASP A 113 0.13 -4.17 -2.42
C ASP A 113 0.40 -5.59 -2.89
N VAL A 114 -0.61 -6.22 -3.48
CA VAL A 114 -0.53 -7.64 -3.84
C VAL A 114 0.50 -7.93 -4.92
N GLY A 115 0.74 -6.98 -5.84
CA GLY A 115 1.78 -7.07 -6.86
C GLY A 115 3.17 -6.99 -6.25
N HIS A 116 3.42 -6.02 -5.38
CA HIS A 116 4.72 -5.90 -4.70
C HIS A 116 5.04 -7.10 -3.82
N ILE A 117 4.04 -7.69 -3.15
CA ILE A 117 4.21 -8.92 -2.36
C ILE A 117 4.58 -10.09 -3.27
N ALA A 118 3.83 -10.29 -4.36
CA ALA A 118 4.07 -11.38 -5.30
C ALA A 118 5.43 -11.26 -5.99
N ARG A 119 5.87 -10.04 -6.33
CA ARG A 119 7.13 -9.76 -7.02
C ARG A 119 8.38 -10.17 -6.23
N VAL A 120 8.24 -10.35 -4.92
CA VAL A 120 9.32 -10.81 -4.04
C VAL A 120 9.08 -12.24 -3.54
N ASP A 121 8.39 -13.04 -4.36
CA ASP A 121 8.12 -14.47 -4.13
C ASP A 121 7.35 -14.76 -2.82
N MET A 122 6.55 -13.83 -2.35
CA MET A 122 5.61 -14.06 -1.24
C MET A 122 4.19 -14.28 -1.79
N ASP A 123 3.40 -15.10 -1.08
CA ASP A 123 1.97 -15.28 -1.40
C ASP A 123 1.14 -14.13 -0.81
N PRO A 124 0.52 -13.26 -1.65
CA PRO A 124 -0.26 -12.11 -1.17
C PRO A 124 -1.40 -12.50 -0.24
N LEU A 125 -2.12 -13.57 -0.55
CA LEU A 125 -3.23 -14.02 0.30
C LEU A 125 -2.76 -14.48 1.68
N SER A 126 -1.60 -15.14 1.75
CA SER A 126 -0.99 -15.54 3.03
C SER A 126 -0.60 -14.33 3.88
N ILE A 127 0.01 -13.31 3.29
CA ILE A 127 0.38 -12.06 3.99
C ILE A 127 -0.87 -11.31 4.46
N ILE A 128 -1.88 -11.17 3.61
CA ILE A 128 -3.14 -10.53 3.98
C ILE A 128 -3.82 -11.27 5.15
N LYS A 129 -3.84 -12.60 5.13
CA LYS A 129 -4.39 -13.40 6.23
C LYS A 129 -3.64 -13.21 7.55
N GLU A 130 -2.32 -13.19 7.49
CA GLU A 130 -1.48 -13.06 8.68
C GLU A 130 -1.63 -11.69 9.37
N TYR A 131 -1.80 -10.63 8.59
CA TYR A 131 -1.84 -9.26 9.10
C TYR A 131 -3.19 -8.57 8.92
N ARG A 132 -4.27 -9.35 8.75
CA ARG A 132 -5.62 -8.84 8.45
C ARG A 132 -6.09 -7.69 9.36
N ASP A 133 -5.81 -7.80 10.66
CA ASP A 133 -6.27 -6.84 11.67
C ASP A 133 -5.56 -5.48 11.59
N GLN A 134 -4.45 -5.38 10.86
CA GLN A 134 -3.71 -4.14 10.65
C GLN A 134 -4.07 -3.47 9.31
N ILE A 135 -4.79 -4.17 8.42
CA ILE A 135 -5.06 -3.70 7.06
C ILE A 135 -6.24 -2.73 7.07
N ASN A 136 -5.99 -1.50 6.61
CA ASN A 136 -7.01 -0.47 6.42
C ASN A 136 -7.12 0.05 4.97
N LEU A 137 -6.19 -0.33 4.10
CA LEU A 137 -6.20 -0.06 2.66
C LEU A 137 -5.60 -1.26 1.93
N VAL A 138 -6.01 -1.56 0.71
CA VAL A 138 -5.43 -2.62 -0.12
C VAL A 138 -5.15 -2.06 -1.51
N HIS A 139 -3.95 -2.33 -2.05
CA HIS A 139 -3.61 -2.06 -3.44
C HIS A 139 -3.65 -3.35 -4.27
N TYR A 140 -4.41 -3.34 -5.35
CA TYR A 140 -4.42 -4.38 -6.36
C TYR A 140 -3.55 -3.96 -7.52
N LYS A 141 -2.54 -4.74 -7.76
CA LYS A 141 -1.59 -4.63 -8.85
C LYS A 141 -1.31 -6.03 -9.37
N ASP A 142 -1.29 -6.21 -10.68
CA ASP A 142 -1.07 -7.53 -11.26
C ASP A 142 0.32 -7.63 -11.91
N MET A 143 0.82 -8.83 -12.10
CA MET A 143 2.10 -9.07 -12.75
C MET A 143 2.09 -10.36 -13.56
N PHE A 144 2.91 -10.41 -14.60
CA PHE A 144 3.18 -11.63 -15.35
C PHE A 144 4.16 -12.54 -14.60
N LYS A 145 4.24 -13.79 -15.03
CA LYS A 145 5.12 -14.80 -14.42
C LYS A 145 6.61 -14.44 -14.46
N ASP A 146 7.03 -13.60 -15.38
CA ASP A 146 8.41 -13.13 -15.50
C ASP A 146 8.75 -11.96 -14.57
N GLY A 147 7.78 -11.48 -13.78
CA GLY A 147 7.93 -10.38 -12.83
C GLY A 147 7.71 -8.99 -13.43
N SER A 148 7.36 -8.87 -14.71
CA SER A 148 6.92 -7.60 -15.30
C SER A 148 5.48 -7.29 -14.88
N TRP A 149 5.13 -6.00 -14.79
CA TRP A 149 3.79 -5.59 -14.44
C TRP A 149 2.80 -5.89 -15.56
N ALA A 150 1.64 -6.42 -15.20
CA ALA A 150 0.55 -6.75 -16.10
C ALA A 150 -0.62 -5.79 -15.89
N PRO A 151 -1.40 -5.49 -16.94
CA PRO A 151 -2.72 -4.90 -16.74
C PRO A 151 -3.56 -5.79 -15.83
N THR A 152 -4.42 -5.18 -15.02
CA THR A 152 -5.25 -5.92 -14.06
C THR A 152 -6.04 -7.05 -14.72
N GLY A 153 -5.90 -8.26 -14.17
CA GLY A 153 -6.57 -9.48 -14.64
C GLY A 153 -5.88 -10.19 -15.81
N GLU A 154 -4.77 -9.65 -16.34
CA GLU A 154 -3.96 -10.31 -17.37
C GLU A 154 -2.74 -11.04 -16.78
N GLY A 155 -2.47 -10.88 -15.48
CA GLY A 155 -1.34 -11.47 -14.77
C GLY A 155 -1.65 -12.79 -14.08
N ILE A 156 -0.89 -13.07 -13.03
CA ILE A 156 -0.94 -14.37 -12.32
C ILE A 156 -1.55 -14.26 -10.92
N ILE A 157 -1.90 -13.06 -10.44
CA ILE A 157 -2.37 -12.86 -9.07
C ILE A 157 -3.86 -13.19 -8.99
N ASP A 158 -4.24 -14.04 -8.04
CA ASP A 158 -5.64 -14.41 -7.80
C ASP A 158 -6.38 -13.29 -7.06
N LEU A 159 -6.65 -12.19 -7.76
CA LEU A 159 -7.40 -11.04 -7.22
C LEU A 159 -8.82 -11.43 -6.77
N PRO A 160 -9.57 -12.29 -7.51
CA PRO A 160 -10.87 -12.77 -7.03
C PRO A 160 -10.79 -13.56 -5.72
N GLY A 161 -9.80 -14.45 -5.56
CA GLY A 161 -9.60 -15.19 -4.32
C GLY A 161 -9.23 -14.30 -3.14
N ILE A 162 -8.41 -13.27 -3.36
CA ILE A 162 -8.08 -12.26 -2.34
C ILE A 162 -9.33 -11.45 -1.99
N THR A 163 -10.12 -11.01 -2.98
CA THR A 163 -11.37 -10.28 -2.77
C THR A 163 -12.37 -11.10 -1.95
N GLN A 164 -12.53 -12.39 -2.28
CA GLN A 164 -13.41 -13.27 -1.52
C GLN A 164 -12.99 -13.37 -0.05
N TYR A 165 -11.68 -13.51 0.22
CA TYR A 165 -11.18 -13.55 1.60
C TYR A 165 -11.42 -12.22 2.35
N LEU A 166 -11.21 -11.08 1.69
CA LEU A 166 -11.48 -9.76 2.29
C LEU A 166 -12.96 -9.63 2.68
N LEU A 167 -13.88 -10.06 1.81
CA LEU A 167 -15.31 -10.10 2.10
C LEU A 167 -15.63 -11.03 3.28
N ASP A 168 -15.12 -12.26 3.27
CA ASP A 168 -15.35 -13.26 4.31
C ASP A 168 -14.79 -12.81 5.68
N SER A 169 -13.76 -11.95 5.67
CA SER A 169 -13.16 -11.35 6.87
C SER A 169 -13.73 -9.98 7.25
N ALA A 170 -14.88 -9.60 6.68
CA ALA A 170 -15.57 -8.34 6.92
C ALA A 170 -14.64 -7.11 6.74
N TYR A 171 -13.89 -7.09 5.65
CA TYR A 171 -13.11 -5.91 5.27
C TYR A 171 -14.03 -4.85 4.65
N GLU A 172 -14.00 -3.63 5.20
CA GLU A 172 -14.83 -2.49 4.75
C GLU A 172 -14.00 -1.33 4.18
N GLY A 173 -12.67 -1.48 4.11
CA GLY A 173 -11.76 -0.45 3.59
C GLY A 173 -11.75 -0.36 2.05
N TRP A 174 -10.98 0.60 1.55
CA TRP A 174 -10.78 0.78 0.12
C TRP A 174 -9.91 -0.30 -0.51
N ILE A 175 -10.24 -0.68 -1.74
CA ILE A 175 -9.36 -1.43 -2.65
C ILE A 175 -9.05 -0.50 -3.82
N VAL A 176 -7.78 -0.16 -3.99
CA VAL A 176 -7.28 0.72 -5.05
C VAL A 176 -6.65 -0.13 -6.15
N MET A 177 -7.10 0.06 -7.39
CA MET A 177 -6.44 -0.53 -8.56
C MET A 177 -5.25 0.34 -8.94
N GLU A 178 -4.09 -0.27 -9.13
CA GLU A 178 -2.86 0.43 -9.47
C GLU A 178 -2.13 -0.28 -10.61
N ASP A 179 -2.00 0.37 -11.76
CA ASP A 179 -1.28 -0.15 -12.91
C ASP A 179 0.06 0.55 -13.13
N GLU A 180 1.14 -0.23 -13.12
CA GLU A 180 2.50 0.20 -13.48
C GLU A 180 3.00 -0.48 -14.76
N CYS A 181 2.10 -1.10 -15.54
CA CYS A 181 2.46 -1.76 -16.78
C CYS A 181 2.83 -0.76 -17.88
N ASP A 182 3.64 -1.19 -18.88
CA ASP A 182 4.05 -0.35 -20.01
C ASP A 182 2.84 0.22 -20.78
N GLN A 183 1.74 -0.51 -20.83
CA GLN A 183 0.52 -0.06 -21.46
C GLN A 183 -0.10 1.15 -20.74
N ALA A 184 -0.02 1.23 -19.42
CA ALA A 184 -0.53 2.37 -18.65
C ALA A 184 0.21 3.68 -18.97
N ILE A 185 1.48 3.59 -19.43
CA ILE A 185 2.26 4.76 -19.88
C ILE A 185 1.76 5.27 -21.24
N THR A 186 1.39 4.36 -22.14
CA THR A 186 1.06 4.69 -23.54
C THR A 186 -0.43 4.89 -23.77
N ASP A 187 -1.28 4.24 -22.98
CA ASP A 187 -2.75 4.28 -23.07
C ASP A 187 -3.39 4.19 -21.67
N PRO A 188 -3.21 5.21 -20.80
CA PRO A 188 -3.75 5.20 -19.44
C PRO A 188 -5.28 5.12 -19.42
N ASP A 189 -5.96 5.75 -20.35
CA ASP A 189 -7.43 5.70 -20.43
C ASP A 189 -7.91 4.29 -20.76
N GLY A 190 -7.27 3.60 -21.69
CA GLY A 190 -7.60 2.23 -22.08
C GLY A 190 -7.38 1.24 -20.94
N VAL A 191 -6.29 1.39 -20.17
CA VAL A 191 -6.02 0.56 -18.99
C VAL A 191 -7.05 0.81 -17.90
N THR A 192 -7.36 2.07 -17.58
CA THR A 192 -8.38 2.42 -16.58
C THR A 192 -9.76 1.86 -16.94
N LEU A 193 -10.14 1.85 -18.24
CA LEU A 193 -11.38 1.24 -18.70
C LEU A 193 -11.38 -0.28 -18.49
N LYS A 194 -10.26 -0.96 -18.77
CA LYS A 194 -10.10 -2.41 -18.53
C LYS A 194 -10.25 -2.73 -17.03
N ASP A 195 -9.65 -1.95 -16.15
CA ASP A 195 -9.82 -2.10 -14.70
C ASP A 195 -11.28 -2.00 -14.28
N GLY A 196 -11.98 -0.99 -14.80
CA GLY A 196 -13.41 -0.82 -14.56
C GLY A 196 -14.24 -2.03 -15.03
N ASP A 197 -13.91 -2.59 -16.19
CA ASP A 197 -14.56 -3.79 -16.73
C ASP A 197 -14.21 -5.03 -15.90
N TYR A 198 -12.95 -5.19 -15.47
CA TYR A 198 -12.52 -6.28 -14.60
C TYR A 198 -13.26 -6.23 -13.25
N ILE A 199 -13.28 -5.07 -12.60
CA ILE A 199 -14.02 -4.87 -11.35
C ILE A 199 -15.49 -5.27 -11.53
N LYS A 200 -16.14 -4.81 -12.60
CA LYS A 200 -17.55 -5.05 -12.88
C LYS A 200 -17.87 -6.52 -13.13
N ASN A 201 -17.01 -7.21 -13.88
CA ASN A 201 -17.28 -8.55 -14.38
C ASN A 201 -16.76 -9.65 -13.45
N GLU A 202 -15.63 -9.42 -12.76
CA GLU A 202 -14.95 -10.44 -11.96
C GLU A 202 -15.08 -10.20 -10.44
N LEU A 203 -14.95 -8.95 -9.96
CA LEU A 203 -14.94 -8.68 -8.53
C LEU A 203 -16.32 -8.36 -7.96
N LYS A 204 -17.12 -7.49 -8.61
CA LYS A 204 -18.46 -7.15 -8.13
C LYS A 204 -19.42 -8.34 -7.98
N PRO A 205 -19.39 -9.38 -8.83
CA PRO A 205 -20.24 -10.55 -8.63
C PRO A 205 -20.00 -11.29 -7.32
N LEU A 206 -18.79 -11.17 -6.72
CA LEU A 206 -18.47 -11.78 -5.44
C LEU A 206 -19.25 -11.15 -4.28
N LEU A 207 -19.53 -9.83 -4.34
CA LEU A 207 -20.35 -9.13 -3.33
C LEU A 207 -21.76 -9.71 -3.19
N ASN A 208 -22.32 -10.28 -4.27
CA ASN A 208 -23.65 -10.85 -4.28
C ASN A 208 -23.72 -12.30 -3.80
N ARG A 209 -22.55 -12.96 -3.58
CA ARG A 209 -22.46 -14.35 -3.11
C ARG A 209 -22.32 -14.46 -1.59
N SER A 210 -21.99 -13.36 -0.93
CA SER A 210 -21.75 -13.31 0.52
C SER A 210 -23.00 -12.92 1.34
N ASN A 211 -24.20 -12.89 0.71
CA ASN A 211 -25.50 -12.63 1.35
C ASN A 211 -26.34 -13.88 1.48
#